data_b2dcc9c91441a3d6644bafea5a1dd043
#
_entry.id   b2dcc9c91441a3d6644bafea5a1dd043
#
_cell.length_a   1.000
_cell.length_b   1.000
_cell.length_c   1.000
_cell.angle_alpha   90.00
_cell.angle_beta   90.00
_cell.angle_gamma   90.00
#
_symmetry.space_group_name_H-M   'P 1'
#
loop_
_entity.id
_entity.type
_entity.pdbx_description
1 polymer ?
#
loop_
_entity_poly.entity_id
_entity_poly.type
_entity_poly.pdbx_seq_one_letter_code
_entity_poly.pdbx_strand_id
1 'polypeptide(L)' 'MQYIATFFSHFGAVRFQHLCTERGWQAQVRPVPRSLSSSCGTCVFFKTEVLEEATSL' A
#
# COMPACT_ATOMS: atom_id res chain seq x y z
N MET A 1 -9.63 3.14 -9.34
CA MET A 1 -8.34 3.83 -9.53
C MET A 1 -7.24 3.14 -8.77
N GLN A 2 -6.02 3.21 -9.27
CA GLN A 2 -4.88 2.54 -8.66
C GLN A 2 -4.00 3.54 -7.93
N TYR A 3 -3.58 3.17 -6.72
CA TYR A 3 -2.76 4.03 -5.86
C TYR A 3 -1.55 3.28 -5.35
N ILE A 4 -0.58 4.03 -4.87
CA ILE A 4 0.64 3.47 -4.26
C ILE A 4 0.78 4.06 -2.87
N ALA A 5 0.92 3.20 -1.86
CA ALA A 5 1.21 3.62 -0.50
C ALA A 5 2.61 3.16 -0.13
N THR A 6 3.43 4.06 0.42
CA THR A 6 4.80 3.73 0.83
C THR A 6 4.89 3.57 2.33
N PHE A 7 5.72 2.63 2.77
CA PHE A 7 5.87 2.30 4.19
C PHE A 7 7.35 2.18 4.54
N PHE A 8 7.70 2.60 5.74
CA PHE A 8 9.07 2.46 6.23
C PHE A 8 9.38 1.03 6.65
N SER A 9 8.37 0.26 7.07
CA SER A 9 8.57 -1.12 7.50
C SER A 9 7.74 -2.06 6.65
N HIS A 10 8.29 -3.26 6.43
CA HIS A 10 7.57 -4.31 5.71
C HIS A 10 6.31 -4.73 6.47
N PHE A 11 6.39 -4.73 7.79
CA PHE A 11 5.26 -5.11 8.64
C PHE A 11 4.06 -4.20 8.39
N GLY A 12 4.29 -2.90 8.32
CA GLY A 12 3.22 -1.95 8.05
C GLY A 12 2.57 -2.16 6.70
N ALA A 13 3.40 -2.46 5.69
CA ALA A 13 2.90 -2.72 4.34
C ALA A 13 2.02 -3.97 4.28
N VAL A 14 2.45 -5.05 4.95
CA VAL A 14 1.68 -6.30 4.97
C VAL A 14 0.35 -6.09 5.70
N ARG A 15 0.38 -5.36 6.81
CA ARG A 15 -0.85 -5.06 7.55
C ARG A 15 -1.83 -4.27 6.68
N PHE A 16 -1.33 -3.28 5.95
CA PHE A 16 -2.17 -2.48 5.07
C PHE A 16 -2.76 -3.35 3.96
N GLN A 17 -1.97 -4.25 3.38
CA GLN A 17 -2.45 -5.18 2.36
C GLN A 17 -3.60 -6.03 2.91
N HIS A 18 -3.45 -6.54 4.13
CA HIS A 18 -4.51 -7.32 4.76
C HIS A 18 -5.80 -6.54 4.89
N LEU A 19 -5.71 -5.29 5.32
CA LEU A 19 -6.88 -4.44 5.47
C LEU A 19 -7.55 -4.19 4.12
N CYS A 20 -6.77 -3.97 3.08
CA CYS A 20 -7.32 -3.81 1.73
C CYS A 20 -8.04 -5.07 1.27
N THR A 21 -7.45 -6.23 1.51
CA THR A 21 -8.03 -7.50 1.10
C THR A 21 -9.36 -7.75 1.81
N GLU A 22 -9.44 -7.41 3.09
CA GLU A 22 -10.67 -7.55 3.85
C GLU A 22 -11.80 -6.68 3.30
N ARG A 23 -11.46 -5.56 2.68
CA ARG A 23 -12.44 -4.67 2.05
C ARG A 23 -12.75 -5.05 0.61
N GLY A 24 -12.10 -6.12 0.11
CA GLY A 24 -12.30 -6.57 -1.26
C GLY A 24 -11.49 -5.80 -2.28
N TRP A 25 -10.50 -5.04 -1.85
CA TRP A 25 -9.61 -4.31 -2.75
C TRP A 25 -8.44 -5.18 -3.16
N GLN A 26 -7.97 -4.97 -4.39
CA GLN A 26 -6.76 -5.63 -4.86
C GLN A 26 -5.55 -4.87 -4.32
N ALA A 27 -4.62 -5.60 -3.70
CA ALA A 27 -3.42 -4.99 -3.13
C ALA A 27 -2.23 -5.91 -3.34
N GLN A 28 -1.08 -5.32 -3.67
CA GLN A 28 0.17 -6.06 -3.86
C GLN A 28 1.30 -5.36 -3.11
N VAL A 29 2.02 -6.11 -2.29
CA VAL A 29 3.20 -5.60 -1.59
C VAL A 29 4.41 -5.78 -2.51
N ARG A 30 5.17 -4.70 -2.70
CA ARG A 30 6.36 -4.70 -3.56
C ARG A 30 7.46 -3.85 -2.94
N PRO A 31 8.72 -4.11 -3.28
CA PRO A 31 9.80 -3.22 -2.85
C PRO A 31 9.68 -1.87 -3.54
N VAL A 32 10.04 -0.81 -2.84
CA VAL A 32 9.99 0.54 -3.39
C VAL A 32 11.11 0.69 -4.42
N PRO A 33 10.79 1.12 -5.66
CA PRO A 33 11.83 1.43 -6.64
C PRO A 33 12.70 2.58 -6.15
N ARG A 34 14.00 2.51 -6.44
CA ARG A 34 14.93 3.56 -6.02
C ARG A 34 14.57 4.92 -6.60
N SER A 35 13.93 4.93 -7.76
CA SER A 35 13.51 6.17 -8.41
C SER A 35 12.41 6.89 -7.64
N LEU A 36 11.65 6.18 -6.79
CA LEU A 36 10.60 6.80 -5.99
C LEU A 36 11.11 7.27 -4.64
N SER A 37 11.89 6.44 -3.97
CA SER A 37 12.43 6.80 -2.66
C SER A 37 13.54 5.86 -2.26
N SER A 38 14.60 6.42 -1.68
CA SER A 38 15.68 5.63 -1.12
C SER A 38 15.48 5.33 0.36
N SER A 39 14.52 6.01 1.00
CA SER A 39 14.30 5.89 2.43
C SER A 39 13.16 4.95 2.81
N CYS A 40 12.23 4.67 1.88
CA CYS A 40 11.13 3.74 2.11
C CYS A 40 11.55 2.34 1.66
N GLY A 41 11.23 1.33 2.46
CA GLY A 41 11.62 -0.04 2.16
C GLY A 41 10.59 -0.83 1.39
N THR A 42 9.31 -0.51 1.54
CA THR A 42 8.22 -1.30 0.97
C THR A 42 7.08 -0.41 0.54
N CYS A 43 6.40 -0.79 -0.54
CA CYS A 43 5.19 -0.11 -0.98
C CYS A 43 4.09 -1.11 -1.28
N VAL A 44 2.85 -0.62 -1.31
CA VAL A 44 1.68 -1.40 -1.64
C VAL A 44 0.97 -0.74 -2.81
N PHE A 45 0.80 -1.49 -3.88
CA PHE A 45 -0.01 -1.07 -5.02
C PHE A 45 -1.42 -1.58 -4.78
N PHE A 46 -2.39 -0.69 -4.72
CA PHE A 46 -3.76 -1.10 -4.45
C PHE A 46 -4.74 -0.34 -5.31
N LYS A 47 -5.93 -0.93 -5.49
CA LYS A 47 -7.00 -0.32 -6.25
C LYS A 47 -8.19 -0.09 -5.32
N THR A 48 -8.73 1.12 -5.34
CA THR A 48 -9.94 1.45 -4.62
C THR A 48 -10.67 2.59 -5.35
N GLU A 49 -11.97 2.63 -5.20
CA GLU A 49 -12.77 3.74 -5.71
C GLU A 49 -12.99 4.79 -4.64
N VAL A 50 -12.70 4.46 -3.38
CA VAL A 50 -12.91 5.36 -2.25
C VAL A 50 -11.61 5.54 -1.49
N LEU A 51 -10.82 6.50 -1.93
CA LEU A 51 -9.51 6.77 -1.33
C LEU A 51 -9.63 7.17 0.14
N GLU A 52 -10.70 7.83 0.52
CA GLU A 52 -10.91 8.25 1.91
C GLU A 52 -10.92 7.06 2.88
N GLU A 53 -11.47 5.93 2.47
CA GLU A 53 -11.43 4.73 3.29
C GLU A 53 -10.02 4.20 3.44
N ALA A 54 -9.22 4.29 2.39
CA ALA A 54 -7.84 3.83 2.44
C ALA A 54 -7.01 4.66 3.41
N THR A 55 -7.21 5.97 3.44
CA THR A 55 -6.46 6.85 4.34
C THR A 55 -6.88 6.70 5.79
N SER A 56 -8.06 6.17 6.06
CA SER A 56 -8.53 5.95 7.42
C SER A 56 -8.14 4.60 8.00
N LEU A 57 -7.49 3.76 7.21
CA LEU A 57 -6.98 2.47 7.70
C LEU A 57 -5.69 2.69 8.56
#